data_e7e9df13cf8382e91b53d545736994ef
#
_entry.id   e7e9df13cf8382e91b53d545736994ef
#
_cell.length_a   1.000
_cell.length_b   1.000
_cell.length_c   1.000
_cell.angle_alpha   90.00
_cell.angle_beta   90.00
_cell.angle_gamma   90.00
#
_symmetry.space_group_name_H-M   'P 1'
#
loop_
_entity.id
_entity.type
_entity.pdbx_description
1 polymer ?
#
loop_
_entity_poly.entity_id
_entity_poly.type
_entity_poly.pdbx_seq_one_letter_code
_entity_poly.pdbx_strand_id
1 'polypeptide(L)'
;NSPPERVFRWITLVSVLFISFGVDIHHARSAPGSDPTTQTPRVTLRFVSWKPDHPRVWDEALAEFTKTHPDISVVRELAPHSSTAYHDLLTQKLKNRDARVDVFFMDVIWVPEFAETGWARRLDERFTPAMREEFLPATIEVGRYSDHLYGVPSRIDAGLLYYRSDLLAKYGFSPPTTWDELARQADAIVAGERRNNPTLRGYTAQFKQYEGLVCNLLEFIDGHGGSLLTSDGTHSTLGRPETLAAVQFVRDRVIGRLASRAALTYQEPESLSVFLQGHAVFHRNWPYAWELANNRTRSTIAGQVAVMPLPGFTPGRTAAALGGWLYGISAYSQHPDEAWALIEFLSSQAMQKKFTQEAGIAPSRQALFSDPDLLAAAPQLRNHFAVLRSATARPRSPLYPAISHLLQRYFSRALAIDGLDLAQEAAVTDAHIDRLLALTRIAP
;
A
#
# COMPACT_ATOMS: atom_id res chain seq x y z
N ASN A 1 63.02 7.63 -2.81
CA ASN A 1 63.39 6.79 -3.94
C ASN A 1 62.13 6.26 -4.60
N SER A 2 61.68 6.94 -5.64
CA SER A 2 60.86 6.45 -6.76
C SER A 2 61.80 6.14 -7.93
N PRO A 3 61.47 5.60 -9.08
CA PRO A 3 60.22 5.15 -9.75
C PRO A 3 60.46 3.81 -10.55
N PRO A 4 59.92 3.47 -11.73
CA PRO A 4 58.88 4.08 -12.58
C PRO A 4 57.84 3.09 -13.20
N GLU A 5 56.89 3.70 -13.92
CA GLU A 5 55.87 3.18 -14.83
C GLU A 5 56.32 2.09 -15.83
N ARG A 6 55.36 1.21 -16.25
CA ARG A 6 55.27 0.72 -17.61
C ARG A 6 53.80 0.46 -18.04
N VAL A 7 53.45 1.21 -19.09
CA VAL A 7 52.31 1.11 -19.98
C VAL A 7 52.43 -0.16 -20.85
N PHE A 8 51.38 -0.92 -21.04
CA PHE A 8 51.25 -1.83 -22.21
C PHE A 8 49.87 -1.68 -22.85
N ARG A 9 49.91 -1.06 -24.03
CA ARG A 9 48.81 -1.08 -25.03
C ARG A 9 48.88 -2.42 -25.77
N TRP A 10 47.70 -3.06 -25.95
CA TRP A 10 47.48 -4.02 -27.02
C TRP A 10 46.30 -3.58 -27.87
N ILE A 11 46.58 -3.20 -29.11
CA ILE A 11 45.65 -3.03 -30.22
C ILE A 11 45.59 -4.35 -30.93
N THR A 12 44.41 -4.96 -31.09
CA THR A 12 44.20 -6.08 -31.99
C THR A 12 43.19 -5.68 -33.06
N LEU A 13 43.71 -5.53 -34.28
CA LEU A 13 42.95 -5.37 -35.51
C LEU A 13 42.27 -6.71 -35.82
N VAL A 14 40.97 -6.71 -36.11
CA VAL A 14 40.28 -7.82 -36.74
C VAL A 14 39.78 -7.37 -38.11
N SER A 15 40.45 -7.91 -39.15
CA SER A 15 40.07 -7.72 -40.56
C SER A 15 38.84 -8.55 -40.88
N VAL A 16 37.79 -7.93 -41.41
CA VAL A 16 36.60 -8.62 -41.92
C VAL A 16 36.80 -8.94 -43.40
N LEU A 17 36.82 -10.19 -43.73
CA LEU A 17 36.83 -10.71 -45.09
C LEU A 17 35.39 -10.79 -45.63
N PHE A 18 35.07 -10.05 -46.68
CA PHE A 18 33.81 -10.22 -47.44
C PHE A 18 33.96 -11.35 -48.44
N ILE A 19 33.18 -12.42 -48.28
CA ILE A 19 32.98 -13.43 -49.28
C ILE A 19 31.57 -13.25 -49.87
N SER A 20 31.52 -12.83 -51.14
CA SER A 20 30.28 -12.70 -51.89
C SER A 20 29.91 -14.09 -52.47
N PHE A 21 28.81 -14.68 -52.04
CA PHE A 21 28.13 -15.75 -52.75
C PHE A 21 26.86 -15.22 -53.39
N GLY A 22 26.85 -15.24 -54.72
CA GLY A 22 25.65 -15.01 -55.49
C GLY A 22 24.73 -16.24 -55.38
N VAL A 23 23.46 -15.99 -55.04
CA VAL A 23 22.40 -17.00 -55.14
C VAL A 23 21.30 -16.43 -55.98
N ASP A 24 21.04 -17.11 -57.09
CA ASP A 24 19.92 -16.83 -58.01
C ASP A 24 18.58 -17.01 -57.31
N ILE A 25 17.77 -15.97 -57.29
CA ILE A 25 16.42 -15.99 -56.73
C ILE A 25 15.44 -16.36 -57.83
N HIS A 26 14.96 -17.60 -57.82
CA HIS A 26 13.76 -17.96 -58.58
C HIS A 26 12.52 -17.33 -57.89
N HIS A 27 11.84 -16.48 -58.66
CA HIS A 27 10.55 -15.91 -58.27
C HIS A 27 9.46 -16.99 -58.27
N ALA A 28 9.12 -17.51 -57.07
CA ALA A 28 7.82 -18.15 -56.86
C ALA A 28 6.83 -17.09 -56.36
N ARG A 29 5.86 -16.72 -57.20
CA ARG A 29 4.71 -15.91 -56.79
C ARG A 29 3.82 -16.78 -55.90
N SER A 30 3.88 -16.56 -54.59
CA SER A 30 2.87 -17.03 -53.66
C SER A 30 1.80 -15.92 -53.49
N ALA A 31 0.55 -16.31 -53.58
CA ALA A 31 -0.58 -15.42 -53.34
C ALA A 31 -0.53 -14.85 -51.92
N PRO A 32 -1.03 -13.62 -51.65
CA PRO A 32 -1.04 -13.07 -50.33
C PRO A 32 -2.12 -13.78 -49.53
N GLY A 33 -1.69 -14.68 -48.64
CA GLY A 33 -2.48 -15.11 -47.47
C GLY A 33 -2.64 -13.90 -46.55
N SER A 34 -3.86 -13.48 -46.31
CA SER A 34 -4.18 -12.44 -45.35
C SER A 34 -3.80 -12.92 -43.94
N ASP A 35 -2.63 -12.51 -43.45
CA ASP A 35 -2.31 -12.54 -42.05
C ASP A 35 -3.32 -11.69 -41.26
N PRO A 36 -3.87 -12.17 -40.13
CA PRO A 36 -4.71 -11.33 -39.32
C PRO A 36 -3.85 -10.17 -38.80
N THR A 37 -4.13 -8.99 -39.33
CA THR A 37 -3.45 -7.73 -39.02
C THR A 37 -3.35 -7.54 -37.51
N THR A 38 -2.16 -7.68 -36.95
CA THR A 38 -1.78 -7.04 -35.69
C THR A 38 -1.81 -5.54 -35.94
N GLN A 39 -2.97 -4.92 -35.71
CA GLN A 39 -3.09 -3.47 -35.78
C GLN A 39 -2.16 -2.90 -34.70
N THR A 40 -1.24 -2.05 -35.11
CA THR A 40 -0.42 -1.28 -34.16
C THR A 40 -1.37 -0.41 -33.33
N PRO A 41 -1.34 -0.47 -31.99
CA PRO A 41 -2.25 0.33 -31.16
C PRO A 41 -2.06 1.82 -31.48
N ARG A 42 -3.16 2.56 -31.59
CA ARG A 42 -3.15 4.00 -31.87
C ARG A 42 -2.70 4.81 -30.67
N VAL A 43 -3.00 4.31 -29.46
CA VAL A 43 -2.69 4.96 -28.19
C VAL A 43 -1.93 3.99 -27.29
N THR A 44 -0.89 4.51 -26.64
CA THR A 44 -0.17 3.80 -25.58
C THR A 44 -0.31 4.55 -24.28
N LEU A 45 -1.09 4.02 -23.36
CA LEU A 45 -1.24 4.57 -22.01
C LEU A 45 -0.08 4.14 -21.13
N ARG A 46 0.42 5.04 -20.32
CA ARG A 46 1.35 4.73 -19.23
C ARG A 46 0.63 4.77 -17.88
N PHE A 47 0.62 3.63 -17.21
CA PHE A 47 0.03 3.47 -15.90
C PHE A 47 1.13 3.35 -14.84
N VAL A 48 1.30 4.37 -14.00
CA VAL A 48 2.26 4.38 -12.89
C VAL A 48 1.64 3.69 -11.67
N SER A 49 2.26 2.62 -11.22
CA SER A 49 1.77 1.82 -10.09
C SER A 49 2.94 1.22 -9.31
N TRP A 50 2.72 0.81 -8.06
CA TRP A 50 3.75 0.06 -7.33
C TRP A 50 3.94 -1.35 -7.92
N LYS A 51 5.06 -1.99 -7.57
CA LYS A 51 5.33 -3.38 -7.91
C LYS A 51 4.33 -4.29 -7.18
N PRO A 52 3.48 -5.06 -7.88
CA PRO A 52 2.47 -5.88 -7.24
C PRO A 52 3.04 -7.19 -6.68
N ASP A 53 2.40 -7.72 -5.64
CA ASP A 53 2.70 -9.05 -5.09
C ASP A 53 2.28 -10.18 -6.03
N HIS A 54 1.28 -9.92 -6.88
CA HIS A 54 0.73 -10.83 -7.89
C HIS A 54 0.83 -10.21 -9.30
N PRO A 55 2.04 -10.14 -9.92
CA PRO A 55 2.22 -9.50 -11.22
C PRO A 55 1.38 -10.14 -12.32
N ARG A 56 1.25 -11.48 -12.34
CA ARG A 56 0.47 -12.22 -13.34
C ARG A 56 -0.99 -11.77 -13.42
N VAL A 57 -1.64 -11.54 -12.29
CA VAL A 57 -3.05 -11.10 -12.23
C VAL A 57 -3.24 -9.75 -12.92
N TRP A 58 -2.28 -8.84 -12.73
CA TRP A 58 -2.28 -7.54 -13.39
C TRP A 58 -2.00 -7.65 -14.89
N ASP A 59 -1.04 -8.49 -15.28
CA ASP A 59 -0.69 -8.69 -16.69
C ASP A 59 -1.87 -9.30 -17.46
N GLU A 60 -2.58 -10.27 -16.84
CA GLU A 60 -3.81 -10.85 -17.39
C GLU A 60 -4.94 -9.82 -17.51
N ALA A 61 -5.15 -8.99 -16.50
CA ALA A 61 -6.17 -7.93 -16.52
C ALA A 61 -5.91 -6.92 -17.65
N LEU A 62 -4.66 -6.48 -17.82
CA LEU A 62 -4.30 -5.56 -18.89
C LEU A 62 -4.37 -6.20 -20.28
N ALA A 63 -4.03 -7.50 -20.39
CA ALA A 63 -4.19 -8.23 -21.63
C ALA A 63 -5.68 -8.40 -22.00
N GLU A 64 -6.57 -8.60 -21.02
CA GLU A 64 -8.02 -8.64 -21.22
C GLU A 64 -8.56 -7.27 -21.67
N PHE A 65 -8.11 -6.18 -21.05
CA PHE A 65 -8.43 -4.83 -21.48
C PHE A 65 -8.05 -4.59 -22.95
N THR A 66 -6.83 -4.95 -23.34
CA THR A 66 -6.35 -4.76 -24.73
C THR A 66 -7.16 -5.58 -25.75
N LYS A 67 -7.70 -6.76 -25.37
CA LYS A 67 -8.58 -7.54 -26.26
C LYS A 67 -9.89 -6.82 -26.55
N THR A 68 -10.44 -6.11 -25.58
CA THR A 68 -11.70 -5.35 -25.73
C THR A 68 -11.46 -3.95 -26.28
N HIS A 69 -10.24 -3.44 -26.20
CA HIS A 69 -9.81 -2.12 -26.68
C HIS A 69 -8.54 -2.26 -27.53
N PRO A 70 -8.64 -2.83 -28.77
CA PRO A 70 -7.45 -3.18 -29.58
C PRO A 70 -6.64 -1.96 -30.02
N ASP A 71 -7.24 -0.77 -30.03
CA ASP A 71 -6.56 0.49 -30.36
C ASP A 71 -5.75 1.06 -29.18
N ILE A 72 -5.83 0.46 -27.96
CA ILE A 72 -5.16 0.94 -26.76
C ILE A 72 -4.21 -0.13 -26.22
N SER A 73 -2.95 0.22 -26.06
CA SER A 73 -1.99 -0.56 -25.29
C SER A 73 -1.72 0.09 -23.94
N VAL A 74 -1.35 -0.70 -22.93
CA VAL A 74 -1.03 -0.20 -21.60
C VAL A 74 0.35 -0.64 -21.19
N VAL A 75 1.22 0.31 -20.85
CA VAL A 75 2.54 0.07 -20.28
C VAL A 75 2.51 0.44 -18.81
N ARG A 76 2.78 -0.54 -17.94
CA ARG A 76 2.92 -0.28 -16.51
C ARG A 76 4.32 0.22 -16.22
N GLU A 77 4.41 1.37 -15.57
CA GLU A 77 5.64 1.87 -14.96
C GLU A 77 5.62 1.52 -13.48
N LEU A 78 6.54 0.65 -13.05
CA LEU A 78 6.59 0.18 -11.68
C LEU A 78 7.40 1.13 -10.79
N ALA A 79 6.74 1.67 -9.79
CA ALA A 79 7.32 2.52 -8.75
C ALA A 79 7.84 1.70 -7.56
N PRO A 80 8.64 2.31 -6.65
CA PRO A 80 9.03 1.69 -5.40
C PRO A 80 7.85 1.18 -4.57
N HIS A 81 8.09 0.13 -3.77
CA HIS A 81 7.05 -0.46 -2.92
C HIS A 81 6.64 0.45 -1.76
N SER A 82 7.57 1.27 -1.25
CA SER A 82 7.28 2.28 -0.23
C SER A 82 6.32 3.34 -0.76
N SER A 83 5.19 3.54 -0.09
CA SER A 83 4.22 4.59 -0.44
C SER A 83 4.85 5.98 -0.43
N THR A 84 5.74 6.28 0.52
CA THR A 84 6.49 7.56 0.55
C THR A 84 7.38 7.71 -0.68
N ALA A 85 8.19 6.71 -1.03
CA ALA A 85 9.07 6.79 -2.20
C ALA A 85 8.27 6.78 -3.52
N TYR A 86 7.11 6.14 -3.55
CA TYR A 86 6.20 6.20 -4.68
C TYR A 86 5.60 7.60 -4.84
N HIS A 87 5.17 8.23 -3.75
CA HIS A 87 4.70 9.61 -3.75
C HIS A 87 5.76 10.55 -4.33
N ASP A 88 7.02 10.46 -3.84
CA ASP A 88 8.12 11.30 -4.29
C ASP A 88 8.39 11.14 -5.79
N LEU A 89 8.41 9.90 -6.30
CA LEU A 89 8.57 9.62 -7.73
C LEU A 89 7.44 10.22 -8.56
N LEU A 90 6.19 9.98 -8.15
CA LEU A 90 5.01 10.42 -8.90
C LEU A 90 4.92 11.95 -8.91
N THR A 91 5.10 12.59 -7.76
CA THR A 91 5.07 14.06 -7.65
C THR A 91 6.20 14.72 -8.44
N GLN A 92 7.38 14.11 -8.51
CA GLN A 92 8.46 14.60 -9.37
C GLN A 92 8.05 14.61 -10.85
N LYS A 93 7.41 13.53 -11.33
CA LYS A 93 6.89 13.47 -12.70
C LYS A 93 5.82 14.52 -12.96
N LEU A 94 4.85 14.65 -12.06
CA LEU A 94 3.74 15.59 -12.19
C LEU A 94 4.21 17.06 -12.09
N LYS A 95 5.16 17.39 -11.21
CA LYS A 95 5.82 18.71 -11.17
C LYS A 95 6.49 19.06 -12.49
N ASN A 96 7.10 18.09 -13.14
CA ASN A 96 7.73 18.27 -14.47
C ASN A 96 6.72 18.21 -15.62
N ARG A 97 5.41 18.14 -15.34
CA ARG A 97 4.34 18.04 -16.34
C ARG A 97 4.56 16.93 -17.35
N ASP A 98 5.05 15.75 -16.87
CA ASP A 98 5.34 14.61 -17.74
C ASP A 98 4.06 14.09 -18.39
N ALA A 99 3.86 14.45 -19.67
CA ALA A 99 2.69 14.08 -20.46
C ALA A 99 2.59 12.56 -20.73
N ARG A 100 3.63 11.79 -20.39
CA ARG A 100 3.61 10.33 -20.51
C ARG A 100 2.93 9.66 -19.33
N VAL A 101 2.63 10.36 -18.24
CA VAL A 101 1.83 9.82 -17.14
C VAL A 101 0.35 10.00 -17.50
N ASP A 102 -0.36 8.90 -17.76
CA ASP A 102 -1.79 8.92 -18.09
C ASP A 102 -2.64 8.55 -16.88
N VAL A 103 -2.41 7.36 -16.32
CA VAL A 103 -3.10 6.83 -15.15
C VAL A 103 -2.08 6.57 -14.03
N PHE A 104 -2.48 6.82 -12.80
CA PHE A 104 -1.66 6.49 -11.64
C PHE A 104 -2.52 5.98 -10.49
N PHE A 105 -1.92 5.18 -9.61
CA PHE A 105 -2.48 4.95 -8.30
C PHE A 105 -2.23 6.14 -7.40
N MET A 106 -3.22 6.49 -6.59
CA MET A 106 -3.17 7.57 -5.61
C MET A 106 -3.61 7.01 -4.26
N ASP A 107 -2.76 7.13 -3.23
CA ASP A 107 -3.18 6.85 -1.85
C ASP A 107 -4.29 7.84 -1.46
N VAL A 108 -5.25 7.39 -0.68
CA VAL A 108 -6.38 8.22 -0.22
C VAL A 108 -5.96 9.53 0.44
N ILE A 109 -4.75 9.57 1.02
CA ILE A 109 -4.19 10.76 1.67
C ILE A 109 -3.59 11.79 0.70
N TRP A 110 -3.36 11.44 -0.58
CA TRP A 110 -2.76 12.35 -1.57
C TRP A 110 -3.81 13.16 -2.32
N VAL A 111 -5.09 12.78 -2.22
CA VAL A 111 -6.18 13.44 -2.96
C VAL A 111 -6.20 14.95 -2.76
N PRO A 112 -6.12 15.50 -1.52
CA PRO A 112 -6.09 16.93 -1.31
C PRO A 112 -4.91 17.64 -1.98
N GLU A 113 -3.69 17.07 -1.89
CA GLU A 113 -2.50 17.63 -2.52
C GLU A 113 -2.62 17.65 -4.04
N PHE A 114 -3.02 16.50 -4.64
CA PHE A 114 -3.09 16.35 -6.10
C PHE A 114 -4.21 17.19 -6.73
N ALA A 115 -5.28 17.40 -5.98
CA ALA A 115 -6.37 18.31 -6.37
C ALA A 115 -5.92 19.77 -6.30
N GLU A 116 -5.35 20.20 -5.19
CA GLU A 116 -4.93 21.58 -4.96
C GLU A 116 -3.82 22.01 -5.92
N THR A 117 -2.87 21.13 -6.21
CA THR A 117 -1.78 21.38 -7.18
C THR A 117 -2.21 21.28 -8.63
N GLY A 118 -3.44 20.80 -8.90
CA GLY A 118 -3.94 20.57 -10.25
C GLY A 118 -3.23 19.43 -10.97
N TRP A 119 -2.69 18.44 -10.26
CA TRP A 119 -2.01 17.28 -10.86
C TRP A 119 -2.97 16.16 -11.27
N ALA A 120 -4.09 16.03 -10.59
CA ALA A 120 -5.14 15.09 -10.93
C ALA A 120 -6.29 15.80 -11.66
N ARG A 121 -6.87 15.15 -12.68
CA ARG A 121 -8.08 15.63 -13.35
C ARG A 121 -9.30 15.47 -12.46
N ARG A 122 -10.25 16.39 -12.56
CA ARG A 122 -11.61 16.22 -12.04
C ARG A 122 -12.31 15.11 -12.84
N LEU A 123 -13.04 14.26 -12.11
CA LEU A 123 -13.72 13.10 -12.68
C LEU A 123 -15.26 13.17 -12.57
N ASP A 124 -15.82 14.30 -12.10
CA ASP A 124 -17.25 14.44 -11.82
C ASP A 124 -18.14 14.12 -13.02
N GLU A 125 -17.74 14.56 -14.22
CA GLU A 125 -18.49 14.35 -15.46
C GLU A 125 -18.41 12.88 -15.95
N ARG A 126 -17.29 12.19 -15.67
CA ARG A 126 -17.04 10.82 -16.12
C ARG A 126 -17.54 9.81 -15.09
N PHE A 127 -17.24 10.01 -13.81
CA PHE A 127 -17.67 9.17 -12.70
C PHE A 127 -19.04 9.66 -12.21
N THR A 128 -20.09 9.26 -12.94
CA THR A 128 -21.46 9.74 -12.74
C THR A 128 -22.05 9.32 -11.38
N PRO A 129 -23.08 10.00 -10.85
CA PRO A 129 -23.76 9.60 -9.62
C PRO A 129 -24.20 8.13 -9.61
N ALA A 130 -24.77 7.64 -10.72
CA ALA A 130 -25.22 6.25 -10.84
C ALA A 130 -24.05 5.24 -10.70
N MET A 131 -22.89 5.54 -11.28
CA MET A 131 -21.69 4.70 -11.11
C MET A 131 -21.19 4.72 -9.66
N ARG A 132 -21.27 5.87 -8.97
CA ARG A 132 -20.81 6.03 -7.57
C ARG A 132 -21.63 5.21 -6.58
N GLU A 133 -22.94 5.07 -6.84
CA GLU A 133 -23.85 4.29 -6.00
C GLU A 133 -23.46 2.82 -5.88
N GLU A 134 -22.68 2.30 -6.83
CA GLU A 134 -22.19 0.92 -6.79
C GLU A 134 -21.01 0.71 -5.80
N PHE A 135 -20.40 1.81 -5.33
CA PHE A 135 -19.24 1.76 -4.44
C PHE A 135 -19.64 2.03 -2.98
N LEU A 136 -18.79 1.57 -2.05
CA LEU A 136 -18.95 1.92 -0.65
C LEU A 136 -18.87 3.46 -0.48
N PRO A 137 -19.83 4.12 0.19
CA PRO A 137 -19.84 5.59 0.31
C PRO A 137 -18.52 6.18 0.85
N ALA A 138 -17.90 5.52 1.84
CA ALA A 138 -16.63 5.94 2.40
C ALA A 138 -15.50 5.97 1.34
N THR A 139 -15.55 5.09 0.33
CA THR A 139 -14.53 5.06 -0.73
C THR A 139 -14.69 6.19 -1.74
N ILE A 140 -15.91 6.65 -1.94
CA ILE A 140 -16.19 7.83 -2.77
C ILE A 140 -15.71 9.09 -2.04
N GLU A 141 -15.97 9.16 -0.74
CA GLU A 141 -15.63 10.34 0.05
C GLU A 141 -14.12 10.56 0.15
N VAL A 142 -13.32 9.52 0.28
CA VAL A 142 -11.85 9.67 0.27
C VAL A 142 -11.29 10.13 -1.08
N GLY A 143 -12.01 9.93 -2.18
CA GLY A 143 -11.67 10.43 -3.52
C GLY A 143 -12.10 11.87 -3.79
N ARG A 144 -12.80 12.52 -2.84
CA ARG A 144 -13.37 13.86 -2.98
C ARG A 144 -12.46 14.91 -2.33
N TYR A 145 -12.36 16.08 -2.95
CA TYR A 145 -11.76 17.29 -2.36
C TYR A 145 -12.48 18.53 -2.89
N SER A 146 -12.84 19.48 -2.01
CA SER A 146 -13.57 20.72 -2.37
C SER A 146 -14.74 20.45 -3.31
N ASP A 147 -15.62 19.50 -2.93
CA ASP A 147 -16.82 19.05 -3.63
C ASP A 147 -16.60 18.35 -5.00
N HIS A 148 -15.34 18.16 -5.43
CA HIS A 148 -15.00 17.50 -6.67
C HIS A 148 -14.35 16.14 -6.45
N LEU A 149 -14.52 15.23 -7.39
CA LEU A 149 -13.91 13.91 -7.42
C LEU A 149 -12.64 13.91 -8.26
N TYR A 150 -11.58 13.29 -7.73
CA TYR A 150 -10.26 13.20 -8.35
C TYR A 150 -9.77 11.76 -8.50
N GLY A 151 -10.48 10.78 -7.92
CA GLY A 151 -10.10 9.40 -7.99
C GLY A 151 -11.29 8.45 -8.01
N VAL A 152 -11.13 7.32 -8.73
CA VAL A 152 -12.06 6.19 -8.71
C VAL A 152 -11.52 5.14 -7.76
N PRO A 153 -12.31 4.65 -6.79
CA PRO A 153 -11.84 3.67 -5.83
C PRO A 153 -11.37 2.37 -6.49
N SER A 154 -10.09 2.03 -6.28
CA SER A 154 -9.54 0.72 -6.64
C SER A 154 -9.79 -0.28 -5.52
N ARG A 155 -9.42 0.10 -4.31
CA ARG A 155 -9.60 -0.70 -3.10
C ARG A 155 -9.70 0.18 -1.87
N ILE A 156 -10.26 -0.40 -0.81
CA ILE A 156 -10.23 0.20 0.52
C ILE A 156 -9.62 -0.78 1.50
N ASP A 157 -8.77 -0.30 2.36
CA ASP A 157 -8.01 -1.10 3.30
C ASP A 157 -8.24 -0.61 4.74
N ALA A 158 -8.17 -1.54 5.69
CA ALA A 158 -8.05 -1.24 7.12
C ALA A 158 -7.05 -2.20 7.75
N GLY A 159 -6.32 -1.75 8.76
CA GLY A 159 -5.38 -2.61 9.49
C GLY A 159 -6.08 -3.79 10.16
N LEU A 160 -5.51 -4.98 10.04
CA LEU A 160 -6.02 -6.24 10.59
C LEU A 160 -4.92 -6.95 11.38
N LEU A 161 -5.34 -7.76 12.36
CA LEU A 161 -4.47 -8.68 13.08
C LEU A 161 -4.58 -10.08 12.49
N TYR A 162 -3.49 -10.57 11.93
CA TYR A 162 -3.30 -11.98 11.56
C TYR A 162 -2.65 -12.72 12.73
N TYR A 163 -3.05 -13.96 12.95
CA TYR A 163 -2.50 -14.74 14.05
C TYR A 163 -2.40 -16.23 13.72
N ARG A 164 -1.47 -16.91 14.39
CA ARG A 164 -1.29 -18.36 14.35
C ARG A 164 -2.39 -19.04 15.14
N SER A 165 -3.47 -19.42 14.46
CA SER A 165 -4.64 -20.08 15.07
C SER A 165 -4.27 -21.44 15.67
N ASP A 166 -3.35 -22.17 15.05
CA ASP A 166 -2.81 -23.43 15.56
C ASP A 166 -2.05 -23.26 16.89
N LEU A 167 -1.24 -22.21 17.02
CA LEU A 167 -0.51 -21.93 18.27
C LEU A 167 -1.47 -21.48 19.37
N LEU A 168 -2.43 -20.60 19.07
CA LEU A 168 -3.45 -20.23 20.07
C LEU A 168 -4.20 -21.47 20.57
N ALA A 169 -4.67 -22.31 19.66
CA ALA A 169 -5.36 -23.57 20.03
C ALA A 169 -4.47 -24.51 20.85
N LYS A 170 -3.19 -24.69 20.47
CA LYS A 170 -2.22 -25.51 21.18
C LYS A 170 -2.03 -25.08 22.64
N TYR A 171 -2.07 -23.78 22.90
CA TYR A 171 -1.90 -23.20 24.23
C TYR A 171 -3.22 -22.91 24.96
N GLY A 172 -4.36 -23.25 24.36
CA GLY A 172 -5.70 -23.08 24.96
C GLY A 172 -6.14 -21.61 25.03
N PHE A 173 -5.64 -20.75 24.15
CA PHE A 173 -6.01 -19.35 24.10
C PHE A 173 -7.11 -19.06 23.08
N SER A 174 -8.06 -18.20 23.47
CA SER A 174 -8.95 -17.51 22.52
C SER A 174 -8.21 -16.34 21.86
N PRO A 175 -8.66 -15.86 20.68
CA PRO A 175 -8.11 -14.66 20.06
C PRO A 175 -8.13 -13.47 21.02
N PRO A 176 -7.03 -12.67 21.11
CA PRO A 176 -6.91 -11.60 22.10
C PRO A 176 -7.79 -10.41 21.75
N THR A 177 -8.50 -9.86 22.72
CA THR A 177 -9.34 -8.67 22.57
C THR A 177 -8.63 -7.37 22.97
N THR A 178 -7.55 -7.50 23.75
CA THR A 178 -6.74 -6.37 24.21
C THR A 178 -5.25 -6.58 23.93
N TRP A 179 -4.49 -5.47 23.86
CA TRP A 179 -3.04 -5.51 23.71
C TRP A 179 -2.34 -6.23 24.89
N ASP A 180 -2.90 -6.14 26.10
CA ASP A 180 -2.37 -6.86 27.24
C ASP A 180 -2.61 -8.37 27.15
N GLU A 181 -3.76 -8.80 26.62
CA GLU A 181 -4.02 -10.22 26.33
C GLU A 181 -3.08 -10.73 25.26
N LEU A 182 -2.92 -9.98 24.15
CA LEU A 182 -1.99 -10.32 23.08
C LEU A 182 -0.56 -10.49 23.65
N ALA A 183 -0.11 -9.55 24.45
CA ALA A 183 1.24 -9.60 25.04
C ALA A 183 1.44 -10.85 25.92
N ARG A 184 0.49 -11.14 26.80
CA ARG A 184 0.56 -12.33 27.68
C ARG A 184 0.55 -13.64 26.90
N GLN A 185 -0.33 -13.74 25.88
CA GLN A 185 -0.41 -14.92 25.03
C GLN A 185 0.86 -15.09 24.20
N ALA A 186 1.38 -14.01 23.62
CA ALA A 186 2.63 -14.00 22.89
C ALA A 186 3.81 -14.48 23.74
N ASP A 187 3.96 -13.93 24.97
CA ASP A 187 5.02 -14.31 25.89
C ASP A 187 4.96 -15.81 26.24
N ALA A 188 3.76 -16.33 26.54
CA ALA A 188 3.56 -17.74 26.87
C ALA A 188 3.88 -18.67 25.68
N ILE A 189 3.41 -18.34 24.48
CA ILE A 189 3.64 -19.13 23.27
C ILE A 189 5.13 -19.11 22.90
N VAL A 190 5.76 -17.93 22.87
CA VAL A 190 7.19 -17.79 22.54
C VAL A 190 8.06 -18.57 23.53
N ALA A 191 7.75 -18.52 24.84
CA ALA A 191 8.45 -19.29 25.85
C ALA A 191 8.31 -20.80 25.64
N GLY A 192 7.09 -21.27 25.34
CA GLY A 192 6.79 -22.69 25.12
C GLY A 192 7.38 -23.24 23.83
N GLU A 193 7.44 -22.45 22.78
CA GLU A 193 8.00 -22.83 21.47
C GLU A 193 9.52 -22.66 21.36
N ARG A 194 10.18 -22.07 22.34
CA ARG A 194 11.59 -21.65 22.28
C ARG A 194 12.56 -22.73 21.82
N ARG A 195 12.28 -23.99 22.18
CA ARG A 195 13.14 -25.13 21.79
C ARG A 195 12.97 -25.52 20.33
N ASN A 196 11.73 -25.40 19.80
CA ASN A 196 11.38 -25.83 18.45
C ASN A 196 11.53 -24.69 17.43
N ASN A 197 11.30 -23.44 17.86
CA ASN A 197 11.40 -22.25 17.04
C ASN A 197 12.07 -21.10 17.83
N PRO A 198 13.40 -21.07 17.94
CA PRO A 198 14.12 -20.04 18.70
C PRO A 198 14.01 -18.64 18.08
N THR A 199 13.61 -18.56 16.82
CA THR A 199 13.42 -17.28 16.10
C THR A 199 12.02 -16.72 16.24
N LEU A 200 11.07 -17.47 16.81
CA LEU A 200 9.70 -17.02 17.00
C LEU A 200 9.64 -15.73 17.85
N ARG A 201 8.84 -14.78 17.38
CA ARG A 201 8.55 -13.54 18.10
C ARG A 201 7.05 -13.43 18.33
N GLY A 202 6.68 -12.66 19.35
CA GLY A 202 5.25 -12.46 19.67
C GLY A 202 4.50 -11.70 18.61
N TYR A 203 5.13 -10.67 18.01
CA TYR A 203 4.48 -9.76 17.10
C TYR A 203 5.43 -9.30 15.98
N THR A 204 4.87 -8.98 14.81
CA THR A 204 5.57 -8.29 13.72
C THR A 204 4.63 -7.31 13.00
N ALA A 205 5.16 -6.18 12.59
CA ALA A 205 4.46 -5.12 11.85
C ALA A 205 5.47 -4.20 11.15
N GLN A 206 5.00 -3.11 10.56
CA GLN A 206 5.77 -2.15 9.77
C GLN A 206 6.22 -0.98 10.64
N PHE A 207 7.49 -0.96 11.07
CA PHE A 207 8.04 0.10 11.94
C PHE A 207 9.22 0.87 11.31
N LYS A 208 9.54 0.64 10.04
CA LYS A 208 10.49 1.48 9.30
C LYS A 208 9.94 2.90 9.17
N GLN A 209 10.83 3.89 9.03
CA GLN A 209 10.43 5.28 8.79
C GLN A 209 9.87 5.46 7.37
N TYR A 210 8.56 5.42 7.22
CA TYR A 210 7.74 5.69 6.03
C TYR A 210 6.27 5.81 6.44
N GLU A 211 5.33 6.02 5.51
CA GLU A 211 3.90 6.23 5.79
C GLU A 211 3.26 5.07 6.59
N GLY A 212 3.67 3.82 6.34
CA GLY A 212 3.15 2.68 7.10
C GLY A 212 3.45 2.74 8.61
N LEU A 213 4.54 3.40 9.02
CA LEU A 213 4.80 3.67 10.44
C LEU A 213 3.73 4.58 11.03
N VAL A 214 3.31 5.63 10.28
CA VAL A 214 2.24 6.53 10.73
C VAL A 214 0.93 5.77 10.89
N CYS A 215 0.58 4.89 9.95
CA CYS A 215 -0.60 4.03 10.05
C CYS A 215 -0.56 3.15 11.31
N ASN A 216 0.56 2.46 11.54
CA ASN A 216 0.70 1.59 12.73
C ASN A 216 0.58 2.39 14.03
N LEU A 217 1.26 3.53 14.14
CA LEU A 217 1.18 4.36 15.37
C LEU A 217 -0.20 4.97 15.56
N LEU A 218 -0.90 5.36 14.48
CA LEU A 218 -2.26 5.84 14.54
C LEU A 218 -3.20 4.80 15.19
N GLU A 219 -3.03 3.52 14.85
CA GLU A 219 -3.83 2.42 15.42
C GLU A 219 -3.65 2.29 16.94
N PHE A 220 -2.42 2.42 17.44
CA PHE A 220 -2.15 2.43 18.88
C PHE A 220 -2.65 3.72 19.53
N ILE A 221 -2.44 4.87 18.90
CA ILE A 221 -2.84 6.19 19.41
C ILE A 221 -4.37 6.29 19.53
N ASP A 222 -5.10 5.96 18.47
CA ASP A 222 -6.57 5.99 18.49
C ASP A 222 -7.12 4.92 19.44
N GLY A 223 -6.55 3.71 19.44
CA GLY A 223 -6.91 2.66 20.39
C GLY A 223 -6.74 3.06 21.86
N HIS A 224 -5.81 3.97 22.16
CA HIS A 224 -5.58 4.54 23.50
C HIS A 224 -6.45 5.78 23.79
N GLY A 225 -7.18 6.27 22.79
CA GLY A 225 -8.03 7.47 22.92
C GLY A 225 -7.34 8.78 22.54
N GLY A 226 -6.11 8.70 21.98
CA GLY A 226 -5.38 9.83 21.43
C GLY A 226 -5.76 10.14 19.98
N SER A 227 -5.09 11.12 19.39
CA SER A 227 -5.23 11.51 17.97
C SER A 227 -3.95 12.15 17.47
N LEU A 228 -3.84 12.32 16.14
CA LEU A 228 -2.70 13.03 15.53
C LEU A 228 -2.94 14.54 15.48
N LEU A 229 -4.18 14.94 15.24
CA LEU A 229 -4.64 16.33 15.22
C LEU A 229 -5.88 16.50 16.07
N THR A 230 -6.19 17.74 16.43
CA THR A 230 -7.50 18.13 17.01
C THR A 230 -8.64 17.80 16.04
N SER A 231 -9.87 17.67 16.55
CA SER A 231 -11.05 17.30 15.76
C SER A 231 -11.36 18.30 14.62
N ASP A 232 -10.99 19.57 14.80
CA ASP A 232 -11.10 20.62 13.79
C ASP A 232 -9.89 20.64 12.80
N GLY A 233 -8.93 19.72 12.99
CA GLY A 233 -7.73 19.61 12.14
C GLY A 233 -6.76 20.77 12.26
N THR A 234 -6.87 21.60 13.30
CA THR A 234 -6.16 22.88 13.38
C THR A 234 -4.86 22.84 14.17
N HIS A 235 -4.68 21.84 15.02
CA HIS A 235 -3.50 21.68 15.87
C HIS A 235 -3.07 20.23 15.96
N SER A 236 -1.77 20.02 16.10
CA SER A 236 -1.18 18.72 16.42
C SER A 236 -1.46 18.33 17.87
N THR A 237 -1.54 17.03 18.16
CA THR A 237 -1.89 16.49 19.48
C THR A 237 -0.91 15.43 19.97
N LEU A 238 0.32 15.43 19.47
CA LEU A 238 1.33 14.42 19.84
C LEU A 238 1.73 14.52 21.32
N GLY A 239 1.76 15.73 21.86
CA GLY A 239 2.07 15.99 23.28
C GLY A 239 0.95 15.68 24.27
N ARG A 240 -0.24 15.25 23.82
CA ARG A 240 -1.33 14.87 24.74
C ARG A 240 -1.01 13.58 25.48
N PRO A 241 -1.43 13.44 26.74
CA PRO A 241 -1.12 12.27 27.58
C PRO A 241 -1.49 10.93 26.91
N GLU A 242 -2.65 10.85 26.26
CA GLU A 242 -3.15 9.64 25.61
C GLU A 242 -2.26 9.23 24.42
N THR A 243 -1.82 10.21 23.63
CA THR A 243 -0.93 9.99 22.49
C THR A 243 0.46 9.59 22.96
N LEU A 244 1.02 10.27 23.95
CA LEU A 244 2.32 9.94 24.54
C LEU A 244 2.32 8.52 25.15
N ALA A 245 1.26 8.16 25.88
CA ALA A 245 1.13 6.84 26.48
C ALA A 245 1.09 5.73 25.42
N ALA A 246 0.41 5.95 24.29
CA ALA A 246 0.39 5.00 23.19
C ALA A 246 1.78 4.83 22.55
N VAL A 247 2.49 5.92 22.27
CA VAL A 247 3.85 5.88 21.71
C VAL A 247 4.81 5.19 22.68
N GLN A 248 4.71 5.50 23.98
CA GLN A 248 5.49 4.86 25.01
C GLN A 248 5.22 3.35 25.09
N PHE A 249 3.94 2.93 24.99
CA PHE A 249 3.59 1.52 24.96
C PHE A 249 4.27 0.80 23.80
N VAL A 250 4.25 1.37 22.59
CA VAL A 250 4.92 0.75 21.43
C VAL A 250 6.43 0.66 21.65
N ARG A 251 7.07 1.73 22.15
CA ARG A 251 8.51 1.73 22.45
C ARG A 251 8.88 0.68 23.49
N ASP A 252 8.17 0.64 24.62
CA ASP A 252 8.60 -0.09 25.81
C ASP A 252 8.06 -1.54 25.86
N ARG A 253 6.92 -1.81 25.19
CA ARG A 253 6.25 -3.13 25.24
C ARG A 253 6.28 -3.86 23.91
N VAL A 254 6.31 -3.16 22.79
CA VAL A 254 6.30 -3.80 21.46
C VAL A 254 7.71 -3.95 20.93
N ILE A 255 8.46 -2.87 20.77
CA ILE A 255 9.79 -2.89 20.16
C ILE A 255 10.83 -3.53 21.08
N GLY A 256 11.53 -4.55 20.58
CA GLY A 256 12.56 -5.28 21.34
C GLY A 256 12.02 -6.31 22.33
N ARG A 257 10.70 -6.33 22.58
CA ARG A 257 10.05 -7.30 23.48
C ARG A 257 9.12 -8.23 22.72
N LEU A 258 7.96 -7.77 22.30
CA LEU A 258 7.03 -8.57 21.47
C LEU A 258 7.54 -8.72 20.05
N ALA A 259 8.00 -7.63 19.44
CA ALA A 259 8.62 -7.59 18.13
C ALA A 259 10.16 -7.48 18.25
N SER A 260 10.87 -8.05 17.29
CA SER A 260 12.32 -7.83 17.18
C SER A 260 12.63 -6.35 16.91
N ARG A 261 13.76 -5.83 17.42
CA ARG A 261 14.25 -4.50 17.02
C ARG A 261 14.51 -4.39 15.51
N ALA A 262 14.73 -5.51 14.81
CA ALA A 262 14.79 -5.52 13.33
C ALA A 262 13.51 -5.02 12.68
N ALA A 263 12.37 -5.08 13.36
CA ALA A 263 11.11 -4.52 12.85
C ALA A 263 11.17 -3.01 12.56
N LEU A 264 12.11 -2.28 13.16
CA LEU A 264 12.41 -0.88 12.84
C LEU A 264 12.92 -0.68 11.40
N THR A 265 13.23 -1.75 10.68
CA THR A 265 13.63 -1.72 9.27
C THR A 265 12.58 -2.32 8.34
N TYR A 266 11.45 -2.81 8.87
CA TYR A 266 10.44 -3.53 8.10
C TYR A 266 9.37 -2.59 7.52
N GLN A 267 9.09 -2.82 6.25
CA GLN A 267 7.86 -2.43 5.56
C GLN A 267 6.94 -3.66 5.45
N GLU A 268 5.91 -3.59 4.61
CA GLU A 268 4.99 -4.71 4.40
C GLU A 268 5.69 -6.00 3.94
N PRO A 269 6.60 -6.00 2.93
CA PRO A 269 7.22 -7.23 2.47
C PRO A 269 8.05 -7.95 3.53
N GLU A 270 8.88 -7.21 4.30
CA GLU A 270 9.74 -7.80 5.31
C GLU A 270 8.93 -8.36 6.48
N SER A 271 7.97 -7.57 7.00
CA SER A 271 7.12 -8.00 8.12
C SER A 271 6.24 -9.19 7.75
N LEU A 272 5.70 -9.19 6.52
CA LEU A 272 4.92 -10.31 5.99
C LEU A 272 5.79 -11.55 5.82
N SER A 273 7.00 -11.42 5.27
CA SER A 273 7.94 -12.54 5.12
C SER A 273 8.24 -13.22 6.44
N VAL A 274 8.47 -12.45 7.52
CA VAL A 274 8.67 -12.99 8.89
C VAL A 274 7.46 -13.83 9.31
N PHE A 275 6.25 -13.37 9.05
CA PHE A 275 5.03 -14.10 9.41
C PHE A 275 4.82 -15.35 8.56
N LEU A 276 4.96 -15.25 7.22
CA LEU A 276 4.80 -16.38 6.29
C LEU A 276 5.78 -17.53 6.56
N GLN A 277 6.96 -17.23 7.10
CA GLN A 277 7.96 -18.21 7.51
C GLN A 277 7.72 -18.81 8.91
N GLY A 278 6.63 -18.41 9.58
CA GLY A 278 6.27 -18.92 10.90
C GLY A 278 7.11 -18.34 12.06
N HIS A 279 7.74 -17.19 11.86
CA HIS A 279 8.59 -16.54 12.85
C HIS A 279 7.88 -15.47 13.70
N ALA A 280 6.55 -15.34 13.57
CA ALA A 280 5.73 -14.49 14.44
C ALA A 280 4.41 -15.17 14.79
N VAL A 281 3.92 -14.94 16.03
CA VAL A 281 2.61 -15.42 16.50
C VAL A 281 1.51 -14.52 15.97
N PHE A 282 1.72 -13.21 16.04
CA PHE A 282 0.79 -12.17 15.60
C PHE A 282 1.46 -11.28 14.56
N HIS A 283 0.65 -10.82 13.58
CA HIS A 283 1.11 -9.95 12.51
C HIS A 283 0.06 -8.90 12.17
N ARG A 284 0.44 -7.62 12.18
CA ARG A 284 -0.41 -6.56 11.66
C ARG A 284 -0.14 -6.40 10.17
N ASN A 285 -1.19 -6.48 9.36
CA ASN A 285 -1.08 -6.15 7.93
C ASN A 285 -2.44 -5.73 7.35
N TRP A 286 -2.42 -5.39 6.06
CA TRP A 286 -3.57 -5.06 5.25
C TRP A 286 -4.28 -6.33 4.73
N PRO A 287 -5.52 -6.23 4.18
CA PRO A 287 -6.33 -7.39 3.77
C PRO A 287 -5.65 -8.36 2.79
N TYR A 288 -4.78 -7.86 1.90
CA TYR A 288 -4.10 -8.67 0.89
C TYR A 288 -3.21 -9.78 1.50
N ALA A 289 -2.75 -9.60 2.73
CA ALA A 289 -1.90 -10.58 3.39
C ALA A 289 -2.59 -11.94 3.63
N TRP A 290 -3.94 -11.98 3.62
CA TRP A 290 -4.71 -13.22 3.79
C TRP A 290 -4.40 -14.24 2.70
N GLU A 291 -4.45 -13.84 1.44
CA GLU A 291 -4.16 -14.75 0.33
C GLU A 291 -2.73 -15.29 0.44
N LEU A 292 -1.75 -14.42 0.65
CA LEU A 292 -0.35 -14.80 0.77
C LEU A 292 -0.10 -15.72 1.97
N ALA A 293 -0.76 -15.49 3.10
CA ALA A 293 -0.62 -16.29 4.31
C ALA A 293 -1.19 -17.70 4.15
N ASN A 294 -2.22 -17.88 3.32
CA ASN A 294 -2.86 -19.17 3.06
C ASN A 294 -2.40 -19.85 1.76
N ASN A 295 -1.52 -19.21 1.00
CA ASN A 295 -0.94 -19.76 -0.22
C ASN A 295 0.18 -20.76 0.11
N ARG A 296 -0.04 -22.05 -0.18
CA ARG A 296 0.89 -23.14 0.16
C ARG A 296 2.25 -23.05 -0.54
N THR A 297 2.35 -22.28 -1.61
CA THR A 297 3.64 -22.08 -2.32
C THR A 297 4.44 -20.90 -1.76
N ARG A 298 3.80 -20.02 -0.98
CA ARG A 298 4.37 -18.78 -0.45
C ARG A 298 4.55 -18.81 1.08
N SER A 299 3.75 -19.60 1.78
CA SER A 299 3.65 -19.61 3.24
C SER A 299 3.90 -21.00 3.82
N THR A 300 4.79 -21.10 4.80
CA THR A 300 5.02 -22.33 5.57
C THR A 300 3.93 -22.60 6.59
N ILE A 301 3.06 -21.62 6.85
CA ILE A 301 1.98 -21.66 7.82
C ILE A 301 0.59 -21.62 7.17
N ALA A 302 0.51 -21.97 5.87
CA ALA A 302 -0.77 -21.99 5.15
C ALA A 302 -1.77 -22.94 5.81
N GLY A 303 -3.00 -22.44 6.04
CA GLY A 303 -4.06 -23.14 6.76
C GLY A 303 -3.96 -23.09 8.30
N GLN A 304 -2.95 -22.41 8.84
CA GLN A 304 -2.74 -22.21 10.29
C GLN A 304 -2.97 -20.74 10.72
N VAL A 305 -3.50 -19.93 9.83
CA VAL A 305 -3.68 -18.49 10.03
C VAL A 305 -5.15 -18.17 10.13
N ALA A 306 -5.48 -17.29 11.07
CA ALA A 306 -6.78 -16.62 11.13
C ALA A 306 -6.58 -15.10 11.20
N VAL A 307 -7.65 -14.34 11.04
CA VAL A 307 -7.63 -12.88 10.99
C VAL A 307 -8.76 -12.30 11.83
N MET A 308 -8.48 -11.17 12.47
CA MET A 308 -9.44 -10.46 13.32
C MET A 308 -9.18 -8.95 13.30
N PRO A 309 -10.09 -8.13 13.84
CA PRO A 309 -9.80 -6.73 14.14
C PRO A 309 -8.58 -6.60 15.06
N LEU A 310 -7.86 -5.46 14.99
CA LEU A 310 -6.79 -5.17 15.94
C LEU A 310 -7.34 -5.08 17.36
N PRO A 311 -6.58 -5.56 18.37
CA PRO A 311 -7.00 -5.44 19.76
C PRO A 311 -6.99 -3.99 20.23
N GLY A 312 -7.86 -3.65 21.16
CA GLY A 312 -7.86 -2.35 21.82
C GLY A 312 -7.04 -2.32 23.10
N PHE A 313 -7.00 -1.18 23.77
CA PHE A 313 -6.47 -1.09 25.16
C PHE A 313 -7.56 -1.44 26.19
N THR A 314 -8.83 -1.39 25.80
CA THR A 314 -9.97 -1.83 26.59
C THR A 314 -10.80 -2.83 25.78
N PRO A 315 -11.44 -3.82 26.45
CA PRO A 315 -12.28 -4.81 25.75
C PRO A 315 -13.41 -4.14 24.96
N GLY A 316 -13.65 -4.66 23.75
CA GLY A 316 -14.72 -4.16 22.86
C GLY A 316 -14.37 -2.89 22.07
N ARG A 317 -13.21 -2.28 22.32
CA ARG A 317 -12.68 -1.19 21.49
C ARG A 317 -11.60 -1.71 20.56
N THR A 318 -11.68 -1.33 19.31
CA THR A 318 -10.66 -1.60 18.29
C THR A 318 -10.36 -0.31 17.55
N ALA A 319 -9.15 -0.19 17.03
CA ALA A 319 -8.74 0.93 16.19
C ALA A 319 -7.95 0.38 15.00
N ALA A 320 -8.25 0.90 13.81
CA ALA A 320 -7.55 0.54 12.59
C ALA A 320 -7.36 1.79 11.74
N ALA A 321 -6.19 1.94 11.14
CA ALA A 321 -5.96 2.99 10.17
C ALA A 321 -6.74 2.70 8.89
N LEU A 322 -7.49 3.70 8.40
CA LEU A 322 -8.11 3.65 7.09
C LEU A 322 -7.03 3.85 6.02
N GLY A 323 -6.92 2.89 5.14
CA GLY A 323 -6.09 2.91 3.94
C GLY A 323 -6.92 2.80 2.68
N GLY A 324 -6.26 2.71 1.55
CA GLY A 324 -6.89 2.50 0.26
C GLY A 324 -6.20 3.25 -0.86
N TRP A 325 -6.55 2.85 -2.07
CA TRP A 325 -5.94 3.37 -3.28
C TRP A 325 -7.02 3.69 -4.32
N LEU A 326 -6.78 4.76 -5.04
CA LEU A 326 -7.65 5.29 -6.07
C LEU A 326 -6.91 5.28 -7.42
N TYR A 327 -7.64 5.11 -8.50
CA TYR A 327 -7.14 5.43 -9.83
C TYR A 327 -7.33 6.92 -10.09
N GLY A 328 -6.28 7.62 -10.48
CA GLY A 328 -6.32 9.01 -10.92
C GLY A 328 -5.89 9.15 -12.38
N ILE A 329 -6.37 10.19 -13.04
CA ILE A 329 -5.93 10.60 -14.38
C ILE A 329 -5.04 11.83 -14.23
N SER A 330 -3.85 11.80 -14.84
CA SER A 330 -2.94 12.94 -14.86
C SER A 330 -3.58 14.14 -15.59
N ALA A 331 -3.44 15.32 -15.00
CA ALA A 331 -3.84 16.56 -15.65
C ALA A 331 -3.10 16.79 -16.98
N TYR A 332 -1.92 16.17 -17.12
CA TYR A 332 -1.03 16.32 -18.28
C TYR A 332 -1.19 15.22 -19.33
N SER A 333 -2.02 14.19 -19.06
CA SER A 333 -2.32 13.14 -20.04
C SER A 333 -2.92 13.72 -21.31
N GLN A 334 -2.43 13.25 -22.46
CA GLN A 334 -2.96 13.58 -23.78
C GLN A 334 -4.09 12.62 -24.21
N HIS A 335 -4.36 11.57 -23.41
CA HIS A 335 -5.30 10.48 -23.70
C HIS A 335 -6.31 10.29 -22.55
N PRO A 336 -7.04 11.36 -22.11
CA PRO A 336 -7.90 11.25 -20.92
C PRO A 336 -9.14 10.36 -21.13
N ASP A 337 -9.59 10.15 -22.37
CA ASP A 337 -10.72 9.28 -22.68
C ASP A 337 -10.32 7.81 -22.62
N GLU A 338 -9.16 7.47 -23.18
CA GLU A 338 -8.60 6.12 -23.11
C GLU A 338 -8.15 5.79 -21.69
N ALA A 339 -7.62 6.76 -20.96
CA ALA A 339 -7.29 6.61 -19.53
C ALA A 339 -8.55 6.32 -18.70
N TRP A 340 -9.67 6.98 -19.01
CA TRP A 340 -10.95 6.69 -18.37
C TRP A 340 -11.44 5.27 -18.68
N ALA A 341 -11.40 4.85 -19.94
CA ALA A 341 -11.79 3.49 -20.32
C ALA A 341 -11.00 2.42 -19.56
N LEU A 342 -9.69 2.63 -19.36
CA LEU A 342 -8.87 1.74 -18.55
C LEU A 342 -9.31 1.72 -17.08
N ILE A 343 -9.58 2.88 -16.49
CA ILE A 343 -10.03 2.98 -15.09
C ILE A 343 -11.39 2.32 -14.91
N GLU A 344 -12.34 2.56 -15.81
CA GLU A 344 -13.67 1.95 -15.78
C GLU A 344 -13.59 0.42 -15.84
N PHE A 345 -12.75 -0.12 -16.75
CA PHE A 345 -12.49 -1.56 -16.83
C PHE A 345 -11.89 -2.11 -15.55
N LEU A 346 -10.79 -1.53 -15.04
CA LEU A 346 -10.08 -2.02 -13.86
C LEU A 346 -10.90 -1.88 -12.57
N SER A 347 -11.79 -0.90 -12.49
CA SER A 347 -12.70 -0.68 -11.36
C SER A 347 -14.05 -1.42 -11.50
N SER A 348 -14.27 -2.16 -12.59
CA SER A 348 -15.49 -2.94 -12.79
C SER A 348 -15.69 -4.00 -11.73
N GLN A 349 -16.93 -4.44 -11.51
CA GLN A 349 -17.25 -5.48 -10.54
C GLN A 349 -16.51 -6.79 -10.85
N ALA A 350 -16.42 -7.17 -12.12
CA ALA A 350 -15.72 -8.38 -12.56
C ALA A 350 -14.23 -8.31 -12.23
N MET A 351 -13.57 -7.19 -12.52
CA MET A 351 -12.15 -7.02 -12.23
C MET A 351 -11.86 -6.95 -10.74
N GLN A 352 -12.67 -6.25 -9.94
CA GLN A 352 -12.51 -6.23 -8.50
C GLN A 352 -12.73 -7.61 -7.87
N LYS A 353 -13.72 -8.39 -8.36
CA LYS A 353 -13.91 -9.79 -7.94
C LYS A 353 -12.67 -10.64 -8.24
N LYS A 354 -12.13 -10.54 -9.47
CA LYS A 354 -10.90 -11.24 -9.88
C LYS A 354 -9.71 -10.84 -9.00
N PHE A 355 -9.47 -9.55 -8.80
CA PHE A 355 -8.39 -9.07 -7.94
C PHE A 355 -8.53 -9.55 -6.50
N THR A 356 -9.74 -9.64 -5.97
CA THR A 356 -9.95 -10.15 -4.62
C THR A 356 -9.67 -11.64 -4.54
N GLN A 357 -10.15 -12.43 -5.48
CA GLN A 357 -9.98 -13.88 -5.49
C GLN A 357 -8.53 -14.31 -5.72
N GLU A 358 -7.81 -13.63 -6.64
CA GLU A 358 -6.50 -14.07 -7.10
C GLU A 358 -5.33 -13.30 -6.47
N ALA A 359 -5.59 -12.13 -5.88
CA ALA A 359 -4.55 -11.28 -5.29
C ALA A 359 -4.90 -10.77 -3.88
N GLY A 360 -6.03 -11.18 -3.29
CA GLY A 360 -6.43 -10.78 -1.95
C GLY A 360 -6.74 -9.29 -1.79
N ILE A 361 -6.87 -8.55 -2.89
CA ILE A 361 -7.14 -7.11 -2.87
C ILE A 361 -8.59 -6.88 -2.44
N ALA A 362 -8.79 -6.14 -1.35
CA ALA A 362 -10.12 -5.85 -0.85
C ALA A 362 -10.90 -4.96 -1.83
N PRO A 363 -12.15 -5.31 -2.17
CA PRO A 363 -12.92 -4.55 -3.13
C PRO A 363 -13.43 -3.23 -2.54
N SER A 364 -13.80 -2.30 -3.41
CA SER A 364 -14.48 -1.05 -3.05
C SER A 364 -15.96 -1.03 -3.45
N ARG A 365 -16.42 -2.02 -4.25
CA ARG A 365 -17.82 -2.14 -4.68
C ARG A 365 -18.68 -2.84 -3.64
N GLN A 366 -19.84 -2.25 -3.31
CA GLN A 366 -20.73 -2.73 -2.25
C GLN A 366 -21.20 -4.18 -2.46
N ALA A 367 -21.62 -4.52 -3.68
CA ALA A 367 -22.16 -5.83 -4.02
C ALA A 367 -21.18 -6.98 -3.72
N LEU A 368 -19.88 -6.74 -3.79
CA LEU A 368 -18.86 -7.77 -3.57
C LEU A 368 -18.74 -8.19 -2.10
N PHE A 369 -19.15 -7.36 -1.16
CA PHE A 369 -19.16 -7.71 0.28
C PHE A 369 -20.32 -8.65 0.67
N SER A 370 -21.27 -8.88 -0.25
CA SER A 370 -22.35 -9.84 -0.09
C SER A 370 -22.33 -10.97 -1.14
N ASP A 371 -21.30 -11.02 -1.98
CA ASP A 371 -21.12 -12.07 -3.00
C ASP A 371 -20.76 -13.41 -2.32
N PRO A 372 -21.61 -14.46 -2.41
CA PRO A 372 -21.40 -15.70 -1.68
C PRO A 372 -20.11 -16.43 -2.09
N ASP A 373 -19.79 -16.43 -3.40
CA ASP A 373 -18.61 -17.12 -3.93
C ASP A 373 -17.35 -16.40 -3.46
N LEU A 374 -17.39 -15.06 -3.45
CA LEU A 374 -16.28 -14.26 -2.98
C LEU A 374 -16.05 -14.43 -1.48
N LEU A 375 -17.13 -14.44 -0.68
CA LEU A 375 -17.04 -14.65 0.77
C LEU A 375 -16.62 -16.08 1.15
N ALA A 376 -16.84 -17.06 0.28
CA ALA A 376 -16.31 -18.41 0.45
C ALA A 376 -14.79 -18.46 0.17
N ALA A 377 -14.33 -17.79 -0.89
CA ALA A 377 -12.92 -17.71 -1.26
C ALA A 377 -12.09 -16.78 -0.36
N ALA A 378 -12.71 -15.71 0.14
CA ALA A 378 -12.07 -14.63 0.91
C ALA A 378 -12.85 -14.32 2.20
N PRO A 379 -12.91 -15.26 3.17
CA PRO A 379 -13.73 -15.12 4.39
C PRO A 379 -13.33 -13.94 5.28
N GLN A 380 -12.09 -13.47 5.18
CA GLN A 380 -11.60 -12.28 5.88
C GLN A 380 -12.35 -10.99 5.53
N LEU A 381 -13.05 -10.95 4.38
CA LEU A 381 -13.83 -9.78 3.98
C LEU A 381 -14.95 -9.44 4.97
N ARG A 382 -15.49 -10.44 5.71
CA ARG A 382 -16.49 -10.18 6.75
C ARG A 382 -15.91 -9.35 7.90
N ASN A 383 -14.71 -9.72 8.35
CA ASN A 383 -14.01 -8.97 9.40
C ASN A 383 -13.56 -7.59 8.88
N HIS A 384 -13.04 -7.55 7.66
CA HIS A 384 -12.60 -6.31 7.03
C HIS A 384 -13.74 -5.31 6.91
N PHE A 385 -14.92 -5.72 6.44
CA PHE A 385 -16.08 -4.84 6.33
C PHE A 385 -16.52 -4.26 7.69
N ALA A 386 -16.49 -5.08 8.74
CA ALA A 386 -16.80 -4.63 10.08
C ALA A 386 -15.80 -3.57 10.58
N VAL A 387 -14.49 -3.78 10.32
CA VAL A 387 -13.42 -2.85 10.71
C VAL A 387 -13.49 -1.54 9.94
N LEU A 388 -13.80 -1.57 8.63
CA LEU A 388 -13.91 -0.36 7.81
C LEU A 388 -14.91 0.65 8.35
N ARG A 389 -15.96 0.20 9.03
CA ARG A 389 -17.00 1.08 9.60
C ARG A 389 -16.50 1.94 10.78
N SER A 390 -15.41 1.53 11.40
CA SER A 390 -14.80 2.20 12.56
C SER A 390 -13.33 2.58 12.32
N ALA A 391 -12.84 2.42 11.09
CA ALA A 391 -11.46 2.76 10.77
C ALA A 391 -11.23 4.27 10.80
N THR A 392 -10.09 4.67 11.35
CA THR A 392 -9.70 6.07 11.54
C THR A 392 -8.92 6.56 10.34
N ALA A 393 -9.42 7.62 9.71
CA ALA A 393 -8.72 8.28 8.61
C ALA A 393 -7.51 9.07 9.12
N ARG A 394 -6.44 9.05 8.32
CA ARG A 394 -5.33 9.99 8.49
C ARG A 394 -5.78 11.41 8.14
N PRO A 395 -5.08 12.47 8.64
CA PRO A 395 -5.46 13.86 8.37
C PRO A 395 -5.61 14.15 6.88
N ARG A 396 -6.67 14.85 6.49
CA ARG A 396 -6.96 15.24 5.10
C ARG A 396 -6.56 16.70 4.89
N SER A 397 -5.37 16.91 4.35
CA SER A 397 -4.82 18.24 4.07
C SER A 397 -3.93 18.19 2.84
N PRO A 398 -3.90 19.25 2.00
CA PRO A 398 -2.91 19.36 0.92
C PRO A 398 -1.46 19.31 1.42
N LEU A 399 -1.24 19.65 2.69
CA LEU A 399 0.07 19.60 3.34
C LEU A 399 0.34 18.28 4.07
N TYR A 400 -0.56 17.30 3.97
CA TYR A 400 -0.40 16.03 4.70
C TYR A 400 0.94 15.32 4.39
N PRO A 401 1.47 15.27 3.17
CA PRO A 401 2.79 14.67 2.94
C PRO A 401 3.89 15.30 3.79
N ALA A 402 3.91 16.63 3.94
CA ALA A 402 4.86 17.31 4.80
C ALA A 402 4.61 17.02 6.30
N ILE A 403 3.35 16.98 6.73
CA ILE A 403 2.96 16.57 8.08
C ILE A 403 3.40 15.14 8.33
N SER A 404 3.13 14.23 7.40
CA SER A 404 3.53 12.82 7.51
C SER A 404 5.04 12.65 7.68
N HIS A 405 5.86 13.41 6.95
CA HIS A 405 7.33 13.37 7.14
C HIS A 405 7.75 13.76 8.56
N LEU A 406 7.09 14.74 9.18
CA LEU A 406 7.33 15.11 10.58
C LEU A 406 6.92 13.99 11.53
N LEU A 407 5.74 13.39 11.31
CA LEU A 407 5.24 12.26 12.09
C LEU A 407 6.16 11.04 11.97
N GLN A 408 6.56 10.68 10.76
CA GLN A 408 7.49 9.58 10.49
C GLN A 408 8.81 9.76 11.24
N ARG A 409 9.36 10.97 11.23
CA ARG A 409 10.60 11.29 11.94
C ARG A 409 10.41 11.19 13.45
N TYR A 410 9.34 11.76 13.99
CA TYR A 410 9.02 11.69 15.42
C TYR A 410 8.87 10.24 15.87
N PHE A 411 8.03 9.45 15.22
CA PHE A 411 7.79 8.07 15.61
C PHE A 411 9.05 7.20 15.45
N SER A 412 9.79 7.35 14.35
CA SER A 412 11.03 6.60 14.14
C SER A 412 12.05 6.88 15.25
N ARG A 413 12.23 8.13 15.65
CA ARG A 413 13.13 8.52 16.74
C ARG A 413 12.62 8.01 18.09
N ALA A 414 11.30 8.16 18.35
CA ALA A 414 10.67 7.70 19.57
C ALA A 414 10.85 6.20 19.82
N LEU A 415 10.83 5.39 18.75
CA LEU A 415 10.97 3.93 18.83
C LEU A 415 12.42 3.44 18.80
N ALA A 416 13.33 4.20 18.16
CA ALA A 416 14.71 3.75 17.95
C ALA A 416 15.68 4.23 19.03
N ILE A 417 15.44 5.40 19.65
CA ILE A 417 16.36 6.05 20.59
C ILE A 417 15.94 5.77 22.02
N ASP A 418 16.72 4.95 22.69
CA ASP A 418 16.48 4.63 24.10
C ASP A 418 16.69 5.89 24.96
N GLY A 419 15.77 6.14 25.91
CA GLY A 419 15.86 7.30 26.82
C GLY A 419 15.48 8.65 26.20
N LEU A 420 14.96 8.67 24.95
CA LEU A 420 14.45 9.91 24.35
C LEU A 420 13.30 10.47 25.19
N ASP A 421 13.33 11.77 25.48
CA ASP A 421 12.20 12.48 26.08
C ASP A 421 11.09 12.64 25.06
N LEU A 422 10.07 11.77 25.15
CA LEU A 422 8.96 11.74 24.22
C LEU A 422 8.13 13.02 24.26
N ALA A 423 7.94 13.63 25.44
CA ALA A 423 7.15 14.83 25.59
C ALA A 423 7.85 16.05 24.95
N GLN A 424 9.16 16.17 25.17
CA GLN A 424 9.96 17.24 24.54
C GLN A 424 9.99 17.08 23.01
N GLU A 425 10.22 15.87 22.49
CA GLU A 425 10.25 15.60 21.05
C GLU A 425 8.88 15.82 20.40
N ALA A 426 7.79 15.44 21.09
CA ALA A 426 6.42 15.71 20.68
C ALA A 426 6.14 17.21 20.59
N ALA A 427 6.50 17.99 21.62
CA ALA A 427 6.29 19.43 21.63
C ALA A 427 7.01 20.15 20.47
N VAL A 428 8.23 19.72 20.14
CA VAL A 428 8.96 20.26 18.98
C VAL A 428 8.26 19.91 17.68
N THR A 429 7.76 18.67 17.56
CA THR A 429 7.07 18.21 16.35
C THR A 429 5.71 18.88 16.20
N ASP A 430 4.93 19.01 17.29
CA ASP A 430 3.65 19.73 17.33
C ASP A 430 3.83 21.17 16.82
N ALA A 431 4.83 21.89 17.33
CA ALA A 431 5.11 23.27 16.88
C ALA A 431 5.45 23.36 15.38
N HIS A 432 6.08 22.35 14.79
CA HIS A 432 6.32 22.32 13.35
C HIS A 432 5.06 22.01 12.54
N ILE A 433 4.25 21.05 12.98
CA ILE A 433 2.98 20.69 12.32
C ILE A 433 2.02 21.87 12.41
N ASP A 434 1.89 22.52 13.56
CA ASP A 434 1.01 23.68 13.75
C ASP A 434 1.35 24.84 12.83
N ARG A 435 2.68 25.09 12.58
CA ARG A 435 3.10 26.09 11.59
C ARG A 435 2.67 25.72 10.18
N LEU A 436 2.75 24.43 9.79
CA LEU A 436 2.27 23.98 8.47
C LEU A 436 0.75 24.16 8.37
N LEU A 437 0.00 23.77 9.41
CA LEU A 437 -1.46 23.90 9.43
C LEU A 437 -1.90 25.37 9.37
N ALA A 438 -1.15 26.29 9.96
CA ALA A 438 -1.43 27.73 9.88
C ALA A 438 -1.33 28.27 8.44
N LEU A 439 -0.49 27.68 7.57
CA LEU A 439 -0.37 28.12 6.18
C LEU A 439 -1.65 27.83 5.36
N THR A 440 -2.37 26.76 5.67
CA THR A 440 -3.63 26.43 4.96
C THR A 440 -4.80 27.34 5.35
N ARG A 441 -4.69 28.08 6.48
CA ARG A 441 -5.73 29.02 6.93
C ARG A 441 -5.58 30.41 6.31
N ILE A 442 -4.41 30.70 5.75
CA ILE A 442 -4.08 32.04 5.22
C ILE A 442 -4.32 32.12 3.71
N ALA A 443 -4.46 30.97 3.04
CA ALA A 443 -4.82 30.93 1.61
C ALA A 443 -6.32 31.29 1.47
N PRO A 444 -6.67 32.35 0.71
CA PRO A 444 -8.05 32.79 0.50
C PRO A 444 -8.85 31.81 -0.34
#